data_ba34c759055a9a99bfab0036cda039ad
#
_entry.id   ba34c759055a9a99bfab0036cda039ad
#
_cell.length_a   1.000
_cell.length_b   1.000
_cell.length_c   1.000
_cell.angle_alpha   90.00
_cell.angle_beta   90.00
_cell.angle_gamma   90.00
#
_symmetry.space_group_name_H-M   'P 1'
#
loop_
_entity.id
_entity.type
_entity.pdbx_description
1 polymer ?
#
loop_
_entity_poly.entity_id
_entity_poly.type
_entity_poly.pdbx_seq_one_letter_code
_entity_poly.pdbx_strand_id
1 'polypeptide(L)'
;FDNEVEILRSRTLIKKVVGDMGLYIDMEESNALGFNPPLYKNSPVNVFITPEEADRLVAPVELRMRYTKEGQLTVRAEYKIDKEGDEETMEQGFDRLPAILPTPVGVFSFTGMDSIPELEGGEIELVAHVHTPTSTAEAYGKELSVTPSSKTTTIAKVSLRNTVRRRGVDFINRLVSFYNQDANDEKNEVAQKTAEFIEERIGIINGELGTTESELAAFKQRSGLTNLTSDAQMALQESSRYEQQRTENATQINLVQYLRNYIDDPANMDEVIPANVGLRDQNLTSVIDQYNTMIIERKRLLRTSSDSNPAIINMNAGIEAMRRNVKTTVNSVLRGLQIAKADIDRQASKFESRIS
;
A
#
# COMPACT_ATOMS: atom_id res chain seq x y z
N PHE A 1 9.76 16.56 0.82
CA PHE A 1 10.15 16.47 -0.60
C PHE A 1 11.39 15.58 -0.78
N ASP A 2 12.38 15.67 0.11
CA ASP A 2 13.60 14.82 0.01
C ASP A 2 13.26 13.34 0.16
N ASN A 3 12.32 12.98 1.02
CA ASN A 3 11.79 11.62 1.16
C ASN A 3 11.16 11.10 -0.13
N GLU A 4 10.43 11.94 -0.89
CA GLU A 4 9.82 11.56 -2.16
C GLU A 4 10.88 11.23 -3.23
N VAL A 5 11.97 12.00 -3.25
CA VAL A 5 13.13 11.75 -4.11
C VAL A 5 13.79 10.42 -3.74
N GLU A 6 13.97 10.15 -2.46
CA GLU A 6 14.54 8.89 -1.96
C GLU A 6 13.66 7.68 -2.34
N ILE A 7 12.33 7.79 -2.21
CA ILE A 7 11.39 6.73 -2.57
C ILE A 7 11.47 6.43 -4.08
N LEU A 8 11.47 7.46 -4.94
CA LEU A 8 11.60 7.29 -6.39
C LEU A 8 12.93 6.64 -6.80
N ARG A 9 13.99 6.82 -6.01
CA ARG A 9 15.31 6.22 -6.23
C ARG A 9 15.48 4.87 -5.54
N SER A 10 14.47 4.43 -4.81
CA SER A 10 14.58 3.23 -4.02
C SER A 10 14.78 1.98 -4.88
N ARG A 11 15.70 1.13 -4.44
CA ARG A 11 15.99 -0.15 -5.10
C ARG A 11 14.74 -1.03 -5.19
N THR A 12 13.89 -1.01 -4.17
CA THR A 12 12.67 -1.81 -4.10
C THR A 12 11.67 -1.38 -5.17
N LEU A 13 11.44 -0.06 -5.32
CA LEU A 13 10.52 0.47 -6.33
C LEU A 13 11.07 0.20 -7.74
N ILE A 14 12.37 0.45 -7.96
CA ILE A 14 13.02 0.15 -9.25
C ILE A 14 12.92 -1.33 -9.57
N LYS A 15 13.18 -2.24 -8.60
CA LYS A 15 13.06 -3.69 -8.79
C LYS A 15 11.64 -4.11 -9.13
N LYS A 16 10.63 -3.51 -8.50
CA LYS A 16 9.22 -3.74 -8.81
C LYS A 16 8.91 -3.38 -10.27
N VAL A 17 9.41 -2.24 -10.75
CA VAL A 17 9.28 -1.82 -12.16
C VAL A 17 10.00 -2.77 -13.10
N VAL A 18 11.24 -3.14 -12.78
CA VAL A 18 12.04 -4.08 -13.57
C VAL A 18 11.35 -5.44 -13.70
N GLY A 19 10.81 -5.96 -12.61
CA GLY A 19 10.06 -7.23 -12.61
C GLY A 19 8.77 -7.15 -13.42
N ASP A 20 7.96 -6.12 -13.21
CA ASP A 20 6.68 -5.92 -13.90
C ASP A 20 6.84 -5.73 -15.42
N MET A 21 7.89 -5.04 -15.85
CA MET A 21 8.17 -4.79 -17.26
C MET A 21 9.05 -5.86 -17.93
N GLY A 22 9.54 -6.86 -17.19
CA GLY A 22 10.45 -7.88 -17.71
C GLY A 22 11.80 -7.33 -18.18
N LEU A 23 12.29 -6.22 -17.59
CA LEU A 23 13.51 -5.54 -18.06
C LEU A 23 14.80 -6.26 -17.70
N TYR A 24 14.72 -7.37 -17.00
CA TYR A 24 15.84 -8.27 -16.70
C TYR A 24 16.13 -9.23 -17.87
N ILE A 25 15.37 -9.13 -18.97
CA ILE A 25 15.59 -9.86 -20.23
C ILE A 25 15.93 -8.84 -21.31
N ASP A 26 17.19 -8.82 -21.74
CA ASP A 26 17.64 -8.00 -22.84
C ASP A 26 17.64 -8.83 -24.12
N MET A 27 16.92 -8.34 -25.15
CA MET A 27 16.80 -9.01 -26.45
C MET A 27 17.58 -8.24 -27.51
N GLU A 28 18.29 -8.96 -28.37
CA GLU A 28 19.04 -8.42 -29.49
C GLU A 28 18.78 -9.26 -30.73
N GLU A 29 18.81 -8.62 -31.89
CA GLU A 29 18.89 -9.32 -33.18
C GLU A 29 20.36 -9.59 -33.50
N SER A 30 20.73 -10.86 -33.71
CA SER A 30 22.08 -11.24 -34.13
C SER A 30 22.17 -11.20 -35.63
N ASN A 31 23.12 -10.45 -36.18
CA ASN A 31 23.37 -10.43 -37.62
C ASN A 31 24.83 -10.78 -37.94
N ALA A 32 25.05 -11.26 -39.18
CA ALA A 32 26.36 -11.70 -39.67
C ALA A 32 27.42 -10.58 -39.69
N LEU A 33 27.03 -9.31 -39.58
CA LEU A 33 27.92 -8.16 -39.54
C LEU A 33 28.40 -7.79 -38.13
N GLY A 34 27.93 -8.51 -37.08
CA GLY A 34 28.29 -8.27 -35.70
C GLY A 34 27.66 -7.02 -35.10
N PHE A 35 26.70 -6.42 -35.74
CA PHE A 35 25.90 -5.33 -35.22
C PHE A 35 24.58 -5.91 -34.68
N ASN A 36 24.43 -5.93 -33.33
CA ASN A 36 23.29 -6.51 -32.67
C ASN A 36 22.36 -5.39 -32.15
N PRO A 37 21.36 -4.96 -32.92
CA PRO A 37 20.44 -3.92 -32.46
C PRO A 37 19.58 -4.46 -31.30
N PRO A 38 19.42 -3.67 -30.22
CA PRO A 38 18.56 -4.06 -29.12
C PRO A 38 17.08 -4.05 -29.54
N LEU A 39 16.36 -5.08 -29.18
CA LEU A 39 14.94 -5.22 -29.42
C LEU A 39 14.14 -4.86 -28.17
N TYR A 40 13.03 -4.16 -28.37
CA TYR A 40 12.10 -3.82 -27.29
C TYR A 40 10.68 -3.69 -27.87
N LYS A 41 9.76 -4.55 -27.47
CA LYS A 41 8.38 -4.64 -27.98
C LYS A 41 8.23 -4.88 -29.51
N ASN A 42 9.32 -5.10 -30.20
CA ASN A 42 9.37 -5.39 -31.66
C ASN A 42 10.10 -6.72 -31.96
N SER A 43 10.35 -7.52 -30.92
CA SER A 43 10.93 -8.85 -31.10
C SER A 43 9.87 -9.81 -31.64
N PRO A 44 10.14 -10.60 -32.69
CA PRO A 44 9.20 -11.61 -33.20
C PRO A 44 8.95 -12.76 -32.20
N VAL A 45 9.88 -12.99 -31.27
CA VAL A 45 9.76 -13.94 -30.17
C VAL A 45 9.96 -13.20 -28.86
N ASN A 46 9.05 -13.36 -27.91
CA ASN A 46 9.19 -12.87 -26.55
C ASN A 46 9.61 -14.01 -25.63
N VAL A 47 10.57 -13.74 -24.77
CA VAL A 47 11.06 -14.66 -23.74
C VAL A 47 10.50 -14.23 -22.39
N PHE A 48 10.09 -15.19 -21.59
CA PHE A 48 9.63 -14.94 -20.23
C PHE A 48 10.17 -16.02 -19.28
N ILE A 49 10.58 -15.61 -18.11
CA ILE A 49 10.86 -16.41 -16.91
C ILE A 49 10.31 -15.59 -15.74
N THR A 50 9.82 -16.22 -14.67
CA THR A 50 9.30 -15.46 -13.52
C THR A 50 10.40 -14.64 -12.84
N PRO A 51 10.09 -13.45 -12.30
CA PRO A 51 11.08 -12.63 -11.58
C PRO A 51 11.73 -13.39 -10.41
N GLU A 52 10.96 -14.25 -9.75
CA GLU A 52 11.42 -15.05 -8.60
C GLU A 52 12.42 -16.13 -9.02
N GLU A 53 12.23 -16.77 -10.17
CA GLU A 53 13.18 -17.74 -10.73
C GLU A 53 14.43 -17.01 -11.25
N ALA A 54 14.24 -15.91 -11.98
CA ALA A 54 15.35 -15.10 -12.50
C ALA A 54 16.24 -14.54 -11.37
N ASP A 55 15.67 -14.20 -10.22
CA ASP A 55 16.46 -13.69 -9.07
C ASP A 55 17.33 -14.78 -8.40
N ARG A 56 17.08 -16.05 -8.68
CA ARG A 56 17.88 -17.19 -8.20
C ARG A 56 19.05 -17.53 -9.10
N LEU A 57 19.11 -16.94 -10.28
CA LEU A 57 20.21 -17.18 -11.22
C LEU A 57 21.55 -16.81 -10.60
N VAL A 58 22.52 -17.71 -10.67
CA VAL A 58 23.89 -17.49 -10.15
C VAL A 58 24.76 -16.72 -11.13
N ALA A 59 24.42 -16.79 -12.42
CA ALA A 59 25.03 -16.04 -13.52
C ALA A 59 23.95 -15.70 -14.57
N PRO A 60 24.17 -14.72 -15.45
CA PRO A 60 23.28 -14.47 -16.58
C PRO A 60 23.11 -15.71 -17.44
N VAL A 61 21.91 -15.92 -17.96
CA VAL A 61 21.60 -16.99 -18.92
C VAL A 61 21.56 -16.38 -20.32
N GLU A 62 22.24 -17.00 -21.27
CA GLU A 62 22.19 -16.61 -22.68
C GLU A 62 21.30 -17.61 -23.45
N LEU A 63 20.30 -17.09 -24.15
CA LEU A 63 19.41 -17.87 -25.01
C LEU A 63 19.63 -17.42 -26.45
N ARG A 64 20.28 -18.26 -27.24
CA ARG A 64 20.40 -18.08 -28.70
C ARG A 64 19.22 -18.77 -29.37
N MET A 65 18.48 -18.00 -30.16
CA MET A 65 17.23 -18.45 -30.77
C MET A 65 17.30 -18.28 -32.27
N ARG A 66 16.84 -19.27 -33.00
CA ARG A 66 16.61 -19.20 -34.46
C ARG A 66 15.12 -19.40 -34.68
N TYR A 67 14.49 -18.38 -35.25
CA TYR A 67 13.07 -18.39 -35.55
C TYR A 67 12.83 -18.30 -37.04
N THR A 68 12.05 -19.26 -37.59
CA THR A 68 11.79 -19.36 -39.03
C THR A 68 10.43 -18.76 -39.39
N LYS A 69 10.25 -18.44 -40.67
CA LYS A 69 8.96 -17.93 -41.20
C LYS A 69 7.83 -18.96 -41.10
N GLU A 70 8.15 -20.26 -40.97
CA GLU A 70 7.19 -21.33 -40.75
C GLU A 70 6.73 -21.42 -39.28
N GLY A 71 7.28 -20.56 -38.39
CA GLY A 71 6.94 -20.51 -36.97
C GLY A 71 7.72 -21.48 -36.09
N GLN A 72 8.74 -22.14 -36.61
CA GLN A 72 9.62 -23.03 -35.85
C GLN A 72 10.63 -22.21 -35.04
N LEU A 73 10.89 -22.66 -33.81
CA LEU A 73 11.87 -22.04 -32.93
C LEU A 73 12.91 -23.09 -32.49
N THR A 74 14.18 -22.81 -32.68
CA THR A 74 15.28 -23.55 -32.05
C THR A 74 15.93 -22.68 -31.00
N VAL A 75 16.07 -23.17 -29.78
CA VAL A 75 16.65 -22.45 -28.64
C VAL A 75 17.87 -23.22 -28.15
N ARG A 76 19.00 -22.52 -28.06
CA ARG A 76 20.20 -22.97 -27.36
C ARG A 76 20.39 -22.11 -26.13
N ALA A 77 20.27 -22.71 -24.93
CA ALA A 77 20.45 -22.07 -23.65
C ALA A 77 21.84 -22.34 -23.11
N GLU A 78 22.55 -21.30 -22.69
CA GLU A 78 23.85 -21.37 -22.03
C GLU A 78 23.69 -20.78 -20.61
N TYR A 79 24.00 -21.60 -19.58
CA TYR A 79 23.72 -21.25 -18.18
C TYR A 79 24.72 -21.89 -17.23
N LYS A 80 24.80 -21.41 -16.00
CA LYS A 80 25.56 -21.99 -14.90
C LYS A 80 24.62 -22.43 -13.78
N ILE A 81 24.83 -23.65 -13.26
CA ILE A 81 24.09 -24.14 -12.09
C ILE A 81 24.71 -23.57 -10.79
N ASP A 82 26.05 -23.50 -10.75
CA ASP A 82 26.83 -23.03 -9.61
C ASP A 82 27.77 -21.90 -10.02
N LYS A 83 28.12 -21.01 -9.08
CA LYS A 83 29.05 -19.89 -9.35
C LYS A 83 30.45 -20.34 -9.81
N GLU A 84 30.93 -21.47 -9.27
CA GLU A 84 32.25 -22.00 -9.54
C GLU A 84 32.22 -23.13 -10.61
N GLY A 85 30.99 -23.53 -11.04
CA GLY A 85 30.79 -24.57 -12.01
C GLY A 85 31.05 -24.12 -13.45
N ASP A 86 31.23 -25.11 -14.32
CA ASP A 86 31.34 -24.88 -15.75
C ASP A 86 30.02 -24.44 -16.36
N GLU A 87 30.09 -23.83 -17.51
CA GLU A 87 28.92 -23.40 -18.29
C GLU A 87 28.31 -24.64 -18.99
N GLU A 88 27.03 -24.83 -18.77
CA GLU A 88 26.26 -25.90 -19.39
C GLU A 88 25.46 -25.37 -20.58
N THR A 89 25.26 -26.24 -21.57
CA THR A 89 24.51 -25.93 -22.77
C THR A 89 23.39 -26.93 -22.99
N MET A 90 22.20 -26.41 -23.32
CA MET A 90 21.03 -27.20 -23.69
C MET A 90 20.45 -26.68 -24.99
N GLU A 91 20.12 -27.56 -25.95
CA GLU A 91 19.47 -27.14 -27.19
C GLU A 91 18.18 -27.93 -27.41
N GLN A 92 17.11 -27.21 -27.79
CA GLN A 92 15.79 -27.76 -28.06
C GLN A 92 15.09 -27.03 -29.19
N GLY A 93 14.49 -27.83 -30.11
CA GLY A 93 13.64 -27.34 -31.19
C GLY A 93 12.15 -27.44 -30.83
N PHE A 94 11.36 -26.49 -31.35
CA PHE A 94 9.92 -26.44 -31.21
C PHE A 94 9.28 -26.18 -32.58
N ASP A 95 8.24 -26.92 -32.91
CA ASP A 95 7.56 -26.79 -34.21
C ASP A 95 6.69 -25.52 -34.29
N ARG A 96 6.28 -24.96 -33.16
CA ARG A 96 5.44 -23.77 -33.07
C ARG A 96 5.51 -23.08 -31.72
N LEU A 97 5.11 -21.81 -31.67
CA LEU A 97 4.88 -21.03 -30.44
C LEU A 97 3.40 -21.11 -30.03
N PRO A 98 3.04 -21.00 -28.73
CA PRO A 98 3.97 -20.85 -27.61
C PRO A 98 4.73 -22.14 -27.26
N ALA A 99 5.93 -22.00 -26.70
CA ALA A 99 6.80 -23.11 -26.31
C ALA A 99 7.36 -22.91 -24.89
N ILE A 100 7.76 -24.02 -24.23
CA ILE A 100 8.31 -24.01 -22.88
C ILE A 100 9.60 -24.81 -22.87
N LEU A 101 10.68 -24.26 -22.35
CA LEU A 101 11.97 -24.88 -22.13
C LEU A 101 12.24 -24.99 -20.63
N PRO A 102 12.06 -26.17 -20.01
CA PRO A 102 12.50 -26.39 -18.65
C PRO A 102 14.03 -26.60 -18.62
N THR A 103 14.70 -25.84 -17.75
CA THR A 103 16.14 -25.98 -17.49
C THR A 103 16.39 -26.17 -16.00
N PRO A 104 17.58 -26.64 -15.58
CA PRO A 104 17.93 -26.75 -14.16
C PRO A 104 17.90 -25.41 -13.40
N VAL A 105 17.99 -24.27 -14.11
CA VAL A 105 18.06 -22.91 -13.52
C VAL A 105 16.74 -22.15 -13.59
N GLY A 106 15.71 -22.69 -14.25
CA GLY A 106 14.39 -22.08 -14.35
C GLY A 106 13.63 -22.53 -15.59
N VAL A 107 12.36 -22.11 -15.67
CA VAL A 107 11.48 -22.47 -16.79
C VAL A 107 11.30 -21.25 -17.70
N PHE A 108 11.81 -21.35 -18.92
CA PHE A 108 11.67 -20.31 -19.93
C PHE A 108 10.46 -20.58 -20.81
N SER A 109 9.64 -19.59 -21.05
CA SER A 109 8.53 -19.63 -21.99
C SER A 109 8.74 -18.65 -23.14
N PHE A 110 8.31 -19.06 -24.32
CA PHE A 110 8.46 -18.31 -25.56
C PHE A 110 7.10 -18.09 -26.19
N THR A 111 6.82 -16.85 -26.58
CA THR A 111 5.59 -16.48 -27.28
C THR A 111 5.92 -15.70 -28.54
N GLY A 112 5.16 -15.94 -29.61
CA GLY A 112 5.31 -15.20 -30.87
C GLY A 112 4.49 -13.91 -30.87
N MET A 113 4.80 -12.98 -31.78
CA MET A 113 3.93 -11.88 -32.11
C MET A 113 2.74 -12.37 -32.97
N ASP A 114 1.59 -11.69 -32.86
CA ASP A 114 0.38 -11.99 -33.66
C ASP A 114 0.60 -11.86 -35.18
N SER A 115 1.57 -11.04 -35.60
CA SER A 115 2.00 -10.94 -36.99
C SER A 115 3.50 -11.17 -37.08
N ILE A 116 3.89 -12.19 -37.84
CA ILE A 116 5.31 -12.47 -38.12
C ILE A 116 5.80 -11.36 -39.05
N PRO A 117 6.86 -10.59 -38.69
CA PRO A 117 7.47 -9.62 -39.62
C PRO A 117 7.93 -10.36 -40.91
N GLU A 118 7.91 -9.66 -42.05
CA GLU A 118 8.58 -10.20 -43.24
C GLU A 118 10.06 -10.43 -42.92
N LEU A 119 10.44 -11.70 -42.74
CA LEU A 119 11.81 -12.09 -42.43
C LEU A 119 12.63 -12.10 -43.71
N GLU A 120 13.51 -11.12 -43.88
CA GLU A 120 14.50 -11.11 -44.96
C GLU A 120 15.40 -12.35 -44.78
N GLY A 121 15.35 -13.29 -45.76
CA GLY A 121 16.13 -14.54 -45.67
C GLY A 121 15.40 -15.78 -45.11
N GLY A 122 14.16 -15.63 -44.62
CA GLY A 122 13.32 -16.74 -44.16
C GLY A 122 13.54 -17.16 -42.70
N GLU A 123 14.56 -16.67 -42.04
CA GLU A 123 14.84 -16.91 -40.62
C GLU A 123 15.46 -15.68 -39.95
N ILE A 124 15.36 -15.59 -38.63
CA ILE A 124 15.99 -14.54 -37.84
C ILE A 124 16.73 -15.17 -36.66
N GLU A 125 17.93 -14.69 -36.39
CA GLU A 125 18.69 -15.06 -35.20
C GLU A 125 18.52 -14.00 -34.12
N LEU A 126 18.14 -14.46 -32.91
CA LEU A 126 17.89 -13.62 -31.75
C LEU A 126 18.75 -14.10 -30.59
N VAL A 127 19.20 -13.18 -29.78
CA VAL A 127 19.88 -13.48 -28.51
C VAL A 127 19.13 -12.79 -27.36
N ALA A 128 18.85 -13.56 -26.32
CA ALA A 128 18.30 -13.02 -25.08
C ALA A 128 19.31 -13.22 -23.96
N HIS A 129 19.65 -12.13 -23.27
CA HIS A 129 20.45 -12.16 -22.05
C HIS A 129 19.52 -11.99 -20.86
N VAL A 130 19.43 -13.02 -20.02
CA VAL A 130 18.57 -13.03 -18.84
C VAL A 130 19.42 -12.77 -17.60
N HIS A 131 19.19 -11.63 -16.98
CA HIS A 131 19.86 -11.18 -15.76
C HIS A 131 18.95 -11.39 -14.54
N THR A 132 19.48 -11.19 -13.34
CA THR A 132 18.62 -11.13 -12.15
C THR A 132 17.87 -9.80 -12.11
N PRO A 133 16.59 -9.77 -11.74
CA PRO A 133 15.87 -8.50 -11.48
C PRO A 133 16.61 -7.59 -10.52
N THR A 134 17.29 -8.17 -9.53
CA THR A 134 18.10 -7.44 -8.55
C THR A 134 19.28 -6.70 -9.20
N SER A 135 20.10 -7.38 -10.02
CA SER A 135 21.24 -6.74 -10.70
C SER A 135 20.79 -5.70 -11.74
N THR A 136 19.69 -6.00 -12.44
CA THR A 136 19.09 -5.07 -13.40
C THR A 136 18.57 -3.81 -12.70
N ALA A 137 17.91 -3.95 -11.54
CA ALA A 137 17.46 -2.81 -10.75
C ALA A 137 18.63 -1.94 -10.27
N GLU A 138 19.75 -2.55 -9.91
CA GLU A 138 20.98 -1.81 -9.57
C GLU A 138 21.55 -1.03 -10.77
N ALA A 139 21.55 -1.63 -11.95
CA ALA A 139 21.99 -0.96 -13.17
C ALA A 139 21.08 0.22 -13.51
N TYR A 140 19.76 0.04 -13.47
CA TYR A 140 18.80 1.13 -13.68
C TYR A 140 18.92 2.23 -12.62
N GLY A 141 19.15 1.86 -11.35
CA GLY A 141 19.34 2.82 -10.26
C GLY A 141 20.56 3.73 -10.44
N LYS A 142 21.64 3.23 -11.05
CA LYS A 142 22.83 4.03 -11.37
C LYS A 142 22.59 5.04 -12.50
N GLU A 143 21.74 4.70 -13.44
CA GLU A 143 21.41 5.54 -14.60
C GLU A 143 20.21 6.46 -14.36
N LEU A 144 19.44 6.21 -13.29
CA LEU A 144 18.29 7.02 -12.88
C LEU A 144 18.75 8.23 -12.07
N SER A 145 18.36 9.40 -12.52
CA SER A 145 18.58 10.67 -11.80
C SER A 145 17.23 11.27 -11.42
N VAL A 146 17.03 11.50 -10.13
CA VAL A 146 15.87 12.19 -9.57
C VAL A 146 16.38 13.40 -8.80
N THR A 147 16.03 14.59 -9.24
CA THR A 147 16.50 15.85 -8.66
C THR A 147 15.34 16.83 -8.50
N PRO A 148 15.32 17.67 -7.44
CA PRO A 148 14.36 18.76 -7.37
C PRO A 148 14.57 19.74 -8.54
N SER A 149 13.49 20.23 -9.12
CA SER A 149 13.54 21.23 -10.19
C SER A 149 14.11 22.57 -9.73
N SER A 150 13.87 22.94 -8.45
CA SER A 150 14.52 24.07 -7.77
C SER A 150 14.47 23.85 -6.25
N LYS A 151 15.21 24.64 -5.48
CA LYS A 151 15.26 24.55 -4.01
C LYS A 151 13.93 24.88 -3.30
N THR A 152 13.01 25.53 -4.00
CA THR A 152 11.75 26.06 -3.43
C THR A 152 10.50 25.40 -4.02
N THR A 153 10.64 24.40 -4.92
CA THR A 153 9.50 23.75 -5.57
C THR A 153 9.34 22.31 -5.13
N THR A 154 8.11 21.82 -5.17
CA THR A 154 7.75 20.42 -4.94
C THR A 154 7.78 19.58 -6.25
N ILE A 155 8.48 20.08 -7.28
CA ILE A 155 8.58 19.42 -8.59
C ILE A 155 9.88 18.65 -8.66
N ALA A 156 9.80 17.34 -8.89
CA ALA A 156 10.94 16.48 -9.17
C ALA A 156 11.15 16.32 -10.69
N LYS A 157 12.41 16.43 -11.10
CA LYS A 157 12.84 16.07 -12.47
C LYS A 157 13.39 14.64 -12.43
N VAL A 158 12.74 13.73 -13.14
CA VAL A 158 13.17 12.35 -13.30
C VAL A 158 13.79 12.18 -14.68
N SER A 159 14.98 11.63 -14.76
CA SER A 159 15.69 11.33 -16.02
C SER A 159 16.40 9.98 -15.92
N LEU A 160 16.42 9.27 -17.05
CA LEU A 160 17.06 7.97 -17.17
C LEU A 160 17.92 7.93 -18.42
N ARG A 161 19.17 7.48 -18.30
CA ARG A 161 19.99 7.18 -19.47
C ARG A 161 19.71 5.74 -19.92
N ASN A 162 19.28 5.56 -21.16
CA ASN A 162 19.00 4.23 -21.72
C ASN A 162 19.30 4.22 -23.22
N THR A 163 19.83 3.11 -23.74
CA THR A 163 20.15 2.92 -25.16
C THR A 163 18.89 2.90 -26.03
N VAL A 164 17.77 2.37 -25.50
CA VAL A 164 16.47 2.34 -26.16
C VAL A 164 15.56 3.41 -25.56
N ARG A 165 15.37 4.52 -26.27
CA ARG A 165 14.58 5.67 -25.79
C ARG A 165 13.18 5.26 -25.29
N ARG A 166 12.49 4.41 -26.05
CA ARG A 166 11.12 3.97 -25.69
C ARG A 166 11.09 3.20 -24.39
N ARG A 167 12.08 2.30 -24.17
CA ARG A 167 12.24 1.55 -22.92
C ARG A 167 12.44 2.48 -21.73
N GLY A 168 13.28 3.53 -21.90
CA GLY A 168 13.50 4.53 -20.85
C GLY A 168 12.24 5.34 -20.51
N VAL A 169 11.45 5.72 -21.50
CA VAL A 169 10.18 6.44 -21.29
C VAL A 169 9.16 5.54 -20.59
N ASP A 170 9.00 4.30 -21.06
CA ASP A 170 8.07 3.35 -20.46
C ASP A 170 8.46 3.05 -18.99
N PHE A 171 9.76 2.92 -18.71
CA PHE A 171 10.28 2.74 -17.36
C PHE A 171 9.91 3.91 -16.44
N ILE A 172 10.18 5.16 -16.84
CA ILE A 172 9.85 6.34 -16.02
C ILE A 172 8.35 6.42 -15.78
N ASN A 173 7.53 6.21 -16.80
CA ASN A 173 6.08 6.24 -16.66
C ASN A 173 5.59 5.15 -15.67
N ARG A 174 6.16 3.95 -15.75
CA ARG A 174 5.80 2.86 -14.83
C ARG A 174 6.27 3.11 -13.41
N LEU A 175 7.48 3.69 -13.26
CA LEU A 175 8.00 4.11 -11.96
C LEU A 175 7.08 5.11 -11.26
N VAL A 176 6.64 6.14 -11.99
CA VAL A 176 5.70 7.15 -11.49
C VAL A 176 4.33 6.53 -11.19
N SER A 177 3.86 5.59 -12.03
CA SER A 177 2.61 4.87 -11.80
C SER A 177 2.63 4.08 -10.49
N PHE A 178 3.67 3.29 -10.23
CA PHE A 178 3.81 2.56 -8.98
C PHE A 178 3.98 3.47 -7.78
N TYR A 179 4.76 4.55 -7.91
CA TYR A 179 4.87 5.56 -6.87
C TYR A 179 3.49 6.14 -6.49
N ASN A 180 2.68 6.52 -7.49
CA ASN A 180 1.34 7.06 -7.25
C ASN A 180 0.39 6.02 -6.66
N GLN A 181 0.48 4.76 -7.10
CA GLN A 181 -0.32 3.67 -6.55
C GLN A 181 0.01 3.44 -5.07
N ASP A 182 1.30 3.33 -4.75
CA ASP A 182 1.76 3.15 -3.37
C ASP A 182 1.31 4.31 -2.46
N ALA A 183 1.35 5.57 -2.96
CA ALA A 183 0.87 6.75 -2.22
C ALA A 183 -0.66 6.75 -2.01
N ASN A 184 -1.42 6.23 -2.97
CA ASN A 184 -2.87 6.08 -2.84
C ASN A 184 -3.25 4.96 -1.86
N ASP A 185 -2.54 3.82 -1.92
CA ASP A 185 -2.78 2.70 -1.02
C ASP A 185 -2.57 3.11 0.45
N GLU A 186 -1.56 3.95 0.73
CA GLU A 186 -1.33 4.51 2.06
C GLU A 186 -2.48 5.39 2.55
N LYS A 187 -3.01 6.26 1.69
CA LYS A 187 -4.17 7.10 2.04
C LYS A 187 -5.43 6.27 2.25
N ASN A 188 -5.60 5.22 1.45
CA ASN A 188 -6.75 4.32 1.55
C ASN A 188 -6.70 3.48 2.83
N GLU A 189 -5.53 3.15 3.37
CA GLU A 189 -5.41 2.40 4.63
C GLU A 189 -6.10 3.11 5.80
N VAL A 190 -5.84 4.42 5.97
CA VAL A 190 -6.51 5.21 7.03
C VAL A 190 -8.01 5.29 6.77
N ALA A 191 -8.42 5.51 5.51
CA ALA A 191 -9.82 5.58 5.14
C ALA A 191 -10.55 4.26 5.38
N GLN A 192 -9.92 3.13 5.05
CA GLN A 192 -10.49 1.80 5.26
C GLN A 192 -10.66 1.49 6.75
N LYS A 193 -9.63 1.72 7.58
CA LYS A 193 -9.73 1.54 9.04
C LYS A 193 -10.81 2.43 9.66
N THR A 194 -10.96 3.64 9.12
CA THR A 194 -12.01 4.56 9.53
C THR A 194 -13.40 4.04 9.13
N ALA A 195 -13.56 3.49 7.93
CA ALA A 195 -14.82 2.93 7.46
C ALA A 195 -15.23 1.70 8.28
N GLU A 196 -14.32 0.76 8.53
CA GLU A 196 -14.55 -0.41 9.38
C GLU A 196 -15.01 0.01 10.78
N PHE A 197 -14.37 1.02 11.36
CA PHE A 197 -14.78 1.59 12.64
C PHE A 197 -16.19 2.20 12.60
N ILE A 198 -16.52 2.97 11.54
CA ILE A 198 -17.85 3.57 11.39
C ILE A 198 -18.93 2.49 11.29
N GLU A 199 -18.71 1.41 10.53
CA GLU A 199 -19.65 0.31 10.39
C GLU A 199 -19.92 -0.38 11.73
N GLU A 200 -18.88 -0.68 12.50
CA GLU A 200 -19.02 -1.23 13.85
C GLU A 200 -19.82 -0.29 14.75
N ARG A 201 -19.54 1.01 14.67
CA ARG A 201 -20.20 2.04 15.44
C ARG A 201 -21.68 2.21 15.11
N ILE A 202 -22.03 2.16 13.83
CA ILE A 202 -23.45 2.19 13.40
C ILE A 202 -24.21 1.01 14.02
N GLY A 203 -23.60 -0.16 14.09
CA GLY A 203 -24.21 -1.33 14.74
C GLY A 203 -24.52 -1.08 16.22
N ILE A 204 -23.58 -0.48 16.95
CA ILE A 204 -23.75 -0.15 18.38
C ILE A 204 -24.84 0.91 18.56
N ILE A 205 -24.79 2.00 17.81
CA ILE A 205 -25.78 3.10 17.89
C ILE A 205 -27.20 2.61 17.58
N ASN A 206 -27.38 1.76 16.59
CA ASN A 206 -28.69 1.19 16.25
C ASN A 206 -29.24 0.34 17.41
N GLY A 207 -28.37 -0.39 18.13
CA GLY A 207 -28.76 -1.12 19.33
C GLY A 207 -29.17 -0.20 20.48
N GLU A 208 -28.43 0.87 20.75
CA GLU A 208 -28.69 1.86 21.79
C GLU A 208 -30.00 2.65 21.49
N LEU A 209 -30.23 3.02 20.20
CA LEU A 209 -31.43 3.75 19.79
C LEU A 209 -32.69 2.91 20.02
N GLY A 210 -32.68 1.63 19.69
CA GLY A 210 -33.80 0.73 19.89
C GLY A 210 -34.17 0.58 21.38
N THR A 211 -33.19 0.59 22.28
CA THR A 211 -33.40 0.58 23.73
C THR A 211 -34.01 1.88 24.23
N THR A 212 -33.48 3.01 23.79
CA THR A 212 -33.95 4.36 24.19
C THR A 212 -35.38 4.63 23.69
N GLU A 213 -35.72 4.23 22.46
CA GLU A 213 -37.09 4.33 21.92
C GLU A 213 -38.08 3.48 22.73
N SER A 214 -37.71 2.27 23.13
CA SER A 214 -38.52 1.40 23.98
C SER A 214 -38.74 1.96 25.36
N GLU A 215 -37.72 2.55 25.99
CA GLU A 215 -37.81 3.22 27.29
C GLU A 215 -38.69 4.48 27.23
N LEU A 216 -38.57 5.28 26.16
CA LEU A 216 -39.40 6.46 25.94
C LEU A 216 -40.86 6.09 25.74
N ALA A 217 -41.15 5.03 24.97
CA ALA A 217 -42.50 4.52 24.77
C ALA A 217 -43.12 4.02 26.10
N ALA A 218 -42.33 3.27 26.91
CA ALA A 218 -42.75 2.81 28.22
C ALA A 218 -42.97 3.96 29.22
N PHE A 219 -42.17 5.02 29.15
CA PHE A 219 -42.34 6.23 29.95
C PHE A 219 -43.63 7.00 29.56
N LYS A 220 -43.85 7.25 28.28
CA LYS A 220 -45.09 7.89 27.78
C LYS A 220 -46.36 7.13 28.20
N GLN A 221 -46.33 5.80 28.15
CA GLN A 221 -47.43 4.95 28.55
C GLN A 221 -47.69 4.94 30.05
N ARG A 222 -46.65 5.01 30.90
CA ARG A 222 -46.76 5.06 32.38
C ARG A 222 -47.22 6.45 32.86
N SER A 223 -46.87 7.50 32.18
CA SER A 223 -47.07 8.89 32.63
C SER A 223 -48.48 9.44 32.31
N GLY A 224 -49.33 8.78 31.51
CA GLY A 224 -50.73 9.15 31.25
C GLY A 224 -50.98 10.56 30.74
N LEU A 225 -50.00 11.19 30.11
CA LEU A 225 -49.94 12.63 29.80
C LEU A 225 -50.79 12.99 28.57
N THR A 226 -52.10 13.16 28.81
CA THR A 226 -53.04 13.66 27.78
C THR A 226 -53.42 15.15 27.89
N ASN A 227 -53.01 15.82 28.98
CA ASN A 227 -53.28 17.30 29.13
C ASN A 227 -52.15 17.95 29.94
N LEU A 228 -51.22 18.58 29.23
CA LEU A 228 -50.07 19.23 29.85
C LEU A 228 -50.37 20.72 30.15
N THR A 229 -50.24 21.07 31.41
CA THR A 229 -50.09 22.47 31.84
C THR A 229 -48.70 23.00 31.40
N SER A 230 -48.56 24.32 31.29
CA SER A 230 -47.30 24.97 30.87
C SER A 230 -46.07 24.50 31.67
N ASP A 231 -46.24 24.20 32.96
CA ASP A 231 -45.17 23.75 33.84
C ASP A 231 -44.73 22.31 33.52
N ALA A 232 -45.68 21.42 33.12
CA ALA A 232 -45.38 20.07 32.70
C ALA A 232 -44.67 20.04 31.32
N GLN A 233 -44.94 21.00 30.44
CA GLN A 233 -44.22 21.17 29.18
C GLN A 233 -42.76 21.57 29.40
N MET A 234 -42.50 22.52 30.31
CA MET A 234 -41.13 22.90 30.67
C MET A 234 -40.36 21.77 31.35
N ALA A 235 -41.01 21.02 32.22
CA ALA A 235 -40.41 19.86 32.85
C ALA A 235 -40.01 18.76 31.83
N LEU A 236 -40.87 18.49 30.82
CA LEU A 236 -40.57 17.58 29.74
C LEU A 236 -39.42 18.05 28.87
N GLN A 237 -39.36 19.32 28.57
CA GLN A 237 -38.28 19.90 27.77
C GLN A 237 -36.94 19.83 28.49
N GLU A 238 -36.91 20.10 29.81
CA GLU A 238 -35.69 20.00 30.61
C GLU A 238 -35.23 18.52 30.79
N SER A 239 -36.16 17.59 31.03
CA SER A 239 -35.87 16.16 31.09
C SER A 239 -35.28 15.66 29.75
N SER A 240 -35.90 16.02 28.63
CA SER A 240 -35.38 15.69 27.29
C SER A 240 -33.97 16.23 27.04
N ARG A 241 -33.65 17.41 27.57
CA ARG A 241 -32.30 18.00 27.49
C ARG A 241 -31.27 17.19 28.26
N TYR A 242 -31.59 16.72 29.47
CA TYR A 242 -30.68 15.85 30.23
C TYR A 242 -30.47 14.51 29.55
N GLU A 243 -31.52 13.90 29.01
CA GLU A 243 -31.40 12.66 28.24
C GLU A 243 -30.54 12.83 26.99
N GLN A 244 -30.69 13.92 26.27
CA GLN A 244 -29.81 14.22 25.13
C GLN A 244 -28.35 14.36 25.57
N GLN A 245 -28.08 15.06 26.66
CA GLN A 245 -26.73 15.20 27.21
C GLN A 245 -26.12 13.86 27.67
N ARG A 246 -26.93 13.00 28.31
CA ARG A 246 -26.53 11.65 28.68
C ARG A 246 -26.13 10.82 27.47
N THR A 247 -26.97 10.82 26.44
CA THR A 247 -26.74 10.08 25.19
C THR A 247 -25.48 10.55 24.48
N GLU A 248 -25.32 11.87 24.31
CA GLU A 248 -24.15 12.45 23.70
C GLU A 248 -22.86 12.11 24.46
N ASN A 249 -22.90 12.21 25.79
CA ASN A 249 -21.74 11.90 26.61
C ASN A 249 -21.42 10.39 26.61
N ALA A 250 -22.43 9.53 26.66
CA ALA A 250 -22.27 8.08 26.56
C ALA A 250 -21.65 7.70 25.21
N THR A 251 -22.09 8.31 24.14
CA THR A 251 -21.51 8.13 22.80
C THR A 251 -20.02 8.48 22.77
N GLN A 252 -19.62 9.60 23.36
CA GLN A 252 -18.20 9.97 23.43
C GLN A 252 -17.39 9.01 24.31
N ILE A 253 -17.96 8.54 25.45
CA ILE A 253 -17.30 7.56 26.31
C ILE A 253 -17.03 6.26 25.54
N ASN A 254 -18.03 5.71 24.84
CA ASN A 254 -17.91 4.48 24.08
C ASN A 254 -16.88 4.61 22.97
N LEU A 255 -16.86 5.76 22.25
CA LEU A 255 -15.86 6.09 21.23
C LEU A 255 -14.43 6.05 21.77
N VAL A 256 -14.19 6.76 22.86
CA VAL A 256 -12.85 6.86 23.47
C VAL A 256 -12.44 5.51 24.08
N GLN A 257 -13.39 4.74 24.62
CA GLN A 257 -13.14 3.42 25.16
C GLN A 257 -12.78 2.41 24.06
N TYR A 258 -13.44 2.47 22.92
CA TYR A 258 -13.04 1.69 21.73
C TYR A 258 -11.60 2.01 21.31
N LEU A 259 -11.27 3.31 21.16
CA LEU A 259 -9.91 3.72 20.83
C LEU A 259 -8.88 3.23 21.85
N ARG A 260 -9.22 3.27 23.13
CA ARG A 260 -8.36 2.73 24.18
C ARG A 260 -8.09 1.24 23.96
N ASN A 261 -9.15 0.46 23.74
CA ASN A 261 -9.03 -0.98 23.52
C ASN A 261 -8.22 -1.28 22.25
N TYR A 262 -8.46 -0.52 21.15
CA TYR A 262 -7.70 -0.64 19.91
C TYR A 262 -6.21 -0.38 20.11
N ILE A 263 -5.86 0.67 20.84
CA ILE A 263 -4.47 1.05 21.12
C ILE A 263 -3.81 0.06 22.09
N ASP A 264 -4.55 -0.53 23.00
CA ASP A 264 -4.04 -1.50 23.98
C ASP A 264 -3.84 -2.90 23.38
N ASP A 265 -4.46 -3.20 22.25
CA ASP A 265 -4.28 -4.46 21.55
C ASP A 265 -2.88 -4.56 20.92
N PRO A 266 -2.09 -5.58 21.28
CA PRO A 266 -0.78 -5.82 20.68
C PRO A 266 -0.82 -6.03 19.14
N ALA A 267 -1.92 -6.56 18.61
CA ALA A 267 -2.10 -6.77 17.17
C ALA A 267 -2.08 -5.44 16.38
N ASN A 268 -2.44 -4.34 17.03
CA ASN A 268 -2.51 -3.00 16.41
C ASN A 268 -1.26 -2.14 16.72
N MET A 269 -0.15 -2.75 17.13
CA MET A 269 1.02 -1.99 17.59
C MET A 269 1.64 -1.12 16.47
N ASP A 270 1.63 -1.63 15.26
CA ASP A 270 2.22 -1.00 14.06
C ASP A 270 1.16 -0.52 13.05
N GLU A 271 -0.10 -0.46 13.49
CA GLU A 271 -1.23 -0.06 12.66
C GLU A 271 -1.63 1.40 12.90
N VAL A 272 -2.25 2.00 11.88
CA VAL A 272 -2.87 3.32 12.00
C VAL A 272 -4.10 3.25 12.90
N ILE A 273 -4.29 4.27 13.72
CA ILE A 273 -5.47 4.39 14.58
C ILE A 273 -6.60 5.01 13.75
N PRO A 274 -7.85 4.50 13.83
CA PRO A 274 -8.99 5.12 13.17
C PRO A 274 -9.11 6.60 13.55
N ALA A 275 -9.10 7.49 12.55
CA ALA A 275 -9.06 8.93 12.75
C ALA A 275 -10.45 9.56 12.56
N ASN A 276 -10.69 10.63 13.30
CA ASN A 276 -11.75 11.64 13.06
C ASN A 276 -13.20 11.11 13.01
N VAL A 277 -13.54 10.16 13.86
CA VAL A 277 -14.83 9.47 13.88
C VAL A 277 -15.82 10.11 14.86
N GLY A 278 -15.97 11.43 14.83
CA GLY A 278 -16.90 12.13 15.70
C GLY A 278 -16.37 12.39 17.11
N LEU A 279 -15.06 12.31 17.32
CA LEU A 279 -14.42 12.77 18.55
C LEU A 279 -14.57 14.30 18.68
N ARG A 280 -15.02 14.76 19.84
CA ARG A 280 -15.12 16.20 20.14
C ARG A 280 -13.80 16.79 20.64
N ASP A 281 -12.91 15.96 21.17
CA ASP A 281 -11.62 16.41 21.68
C ASP A 281 -10.62 16.60 20.55
N GLN A 282 -10.34 17.86 20.22
CA GLN A 282 -9.41 18.22 19.14
C GLN A 282 -7.96 17.85 19.46
N ASN A 283 -7.57 17.84 20.74
CA ASN A 283 -6.23 17.45 21.14
C ASN A 283 -6.00 15.96 20.89
N LEU A 284 -6.97 15.11 21.26
CA LEU A 284 -6.92 13.69 20.99
C LEU A 284 -6.86 13.41 19.48
N THR A 285 -7.69 14.09 18.68
CA THR A 285 -7.65 13.99 17.21
C THR A 285 -6.28 14.37 16.66
N SER A 286 -5.70 15.48 17.10
CA SER A 286 -4.39 15.93 16.65
C SER A 286 -3.25 14.95 16.98
N VAL A 287 -3.28 14.36 18.19
CA VAL A 287 -2.24 13.40 18.62
C VAL A 287 -2.37 12.08 17.84
N ILE A 288 -3.59 11.65 17.50
CA ILE A 288 -3.84 10.49 16.64
C ILE A 288 -3.31 10.74 15.23
N ASP A 289 -3.59 11.92 14.65
CA ASP A 289 -3.12 12.28 13.31
C ASP A 289 -1.59 12.31 13.22
N GLN A 290 -0.93 12.83 14.26
CA GLN A 290 0.54 12.80 14.35
C GLN A 290 1.08 11.37 14.44
N TYR A 291 0.49 10.51 15.25
CA TYR A 291 0.85 9.11 15.33
C TYR A 291 0.69 8.40 13.98
N ASN A 292 -0.47 8.57 13.34
CA ASN A 292 -0.76 7.98 12.03
C ASN A 292 0.24 8.42 10.97
N THR A 293 0.60 9.71 10.95
CA THR A 293 1.62 10.24 10.03
C THR A 293 2.95 9.53 10.24
N MET A 294 3.38 9.32 11.48
CA MET A 294 4.64 8.63 11.77
C MET A 294 4.61 7.16 11.38
N ILE A 295 3.49 6.45 11.59
CA ILE A 295 3.32 5.04 11.16
C ILE A 295 3.41 4.93 9.63
N ILE A 296 2.70 5.79 8.90
CA ILE A 296 2.72 5.80 7.43
C ILE A 296 4.14 6.09 6.92
N GLU A 297 4.83 7.05 7.51
CA GLU A 297 6.19 7.39 7.13
C GLU A 297 7.18 6.25 7.41
N ARG A 298 7.04 5.56 8.55
CA ARG A 298 7.82 4.36 8.84
C ARG A 298 7.59 3.26 7.82
N LYS A 299 6.31 2.93 7.50
CA LYS A 299 5.97 1.94 6.47
C LYS A 299 6.58 2.30 5.12
N ARG A 300 6.58 3.59 4.77
CA ARG A 300 7.18 4.12 3.54
C ARG A 300 8.71 3.92 3.52
N LEU A 301 9.40 4.25 4.60
CA LEU A 301 10.84 4.07 4.72
C LEU A 301 11.27 2.59 4.73
N LEU A 302 10.48 1.71 5.32
CA LEU A 302 10.74 0.26 5.34
C LEU A 302 10.69 -0.37 3.94
N ARG A 303 10.03 0.25 2.97
CA ARG A 303 10.09 -0.22 1.56
C ARG A 303 11.45 0.00 0.91
N THR A 304 12.26 0.89 1.45
CA THR A 304 13.55 1.31 0.88
C THR A 304 14.74 0.97 1.75
N SER A 305 14.50 0.62 3.01
CA SER A 305 15.51 0.41 4.04
C SER A 305 15.17 -0.82 4.89
N SER A 306 16.19 -1.40 5.53
CA SER A 306 15.97 -2.48 6.50
C SER A 306 15.66 -1.93 7.90
N ASP A 307 15.07 -2.75 8.76
CA ASP A 307 14.79 -2.42 10.16
C ASP A 307 16.05 -2.00 10.96
N SER A 308 17.24 -2.40 10.52
CA SER A 308 18.52 -2.02 11.13
C SER A 308 19.02 -0.63 10.75
N ASN A 309 18.31 0.10 9.87
CA ASN A 309 18.68 1.46 9.51
C ASN A 309 18.51 2.40 10.72
N PRO A 310 19.53 3.19 11.10
CA PRO A 310 19.46 4.12 12.23
C PRO A 310 18.27 5.09 12.16
N ALA A 311 17.85 5.51 10.97
CA ALA A 311 16.69 6.37 10.78
C ALA A 311 15.39 5.65 11.19
N ILE A 312 15.24 4.37 10.86
CA ILE A 312 14.08 3.55 11.25
C ILE A 312 14.10 3.27 12.75
N ILE A 313 15.27 2.97 13.33
CA ILE A 313 15.42 2.77 14.78
C ILE A 313 14.98 4.03 15.54
N ASN A 314 15.42 5.21 15.10
CA ASN A 314 15.02 6.48 15.71
C ASN A 314 13.52 6.75 15.55
N MET A 315 12.97 6.43 14.38
CA MET A 315 11.54 6.57 14.11
C MET A 315 10.70 5.63 14.98
N ASN A 316 11.12 4.39 15.18
CA ASN A 316 10.46 3.44 16.08
C ASN A 316 10.38 3.98 17.51
N ALA A 317 11.48 4.56 18.01
CA ALA A 317 11.50 5.19 19.34
C ALA A 317 10.53 6.38 19.42
N GLY A 318 10.44 7.19 18.35
CA GLY A 318 9.48 8.29 18.23
C GLY A 318 8.04 7.81 18.21
N ILE A 319 7.74 6.76 17.45
CA ILE A 319 6.41 6.13 17.36
C ILE A 319 5.98 5.58 18.73
N GLU A 320 6.86 4.89 19.44
CA GLU A 320 6.56 4.42 20.80
C GLU A 320 6.27 5.57 21.77
N ALA A 321 7.04 6.66 21.68
CA ALA A 321 6.78 7.84 22.51
C ALA A 321 5.42 8.47 22.16
N MET A 322 5.09 8.58 20.89
CA MET A 322 3.81 9.11 20.43
C MET A 322 2.65 8.18 20.83
N ARG A 323 2.81 6.85 20.72
CA ARG A 323 1.80 5.88 21.20
C ARG A 323 1.51 6.04 22.70
N ARG A 324 2.55 6.22 23.52
CA ARG A 324 2.37 6.53 24.95
C ARG A 324 1.61 7.84 25.16
N ASN A 325 1.89 8.86 24.35
CA ASN A 325 1.17 10.13 24.41
C ASN A 325 -0.30 9.96 24.04
N VAL A 326 -0.62 9.24 22.96
CA VAL A 326 -2.01 8.91 22.60
C VAL A 326 -2.71 8.18 23.73
N LYS A 327 -2.10 7.13 24.33
CA LYS A 327 -2.66 6.40 25.47
C LYS A 327 -2.96 7.32 26.67
N THR A 328 -2.05 8.21 26.99
CA THR A 328 -2.21 9.18 28.08
C THR A 328 -3.36 10.13 27.79
N THR A 329 -3.45 10.64 26.57
CA THR A 329 -4.52 11.55 26.14
C THR A 329 -5.88 10.87 26.15
N VAL A 330 -5.98 9.65 25.59
CA VAL A 330 -7.19 8.82 25.62
C VAL A 330 -7.69 8.61 27.05
N ASN A 331 -6.80 8.21 27.97
CA ASN A 331 -7.16 7.99 29.35
C ASN A 331 -7.60 9.30 30.06
N SER A 332 -6.99 10.40 29.73
CA SER A 332 -7.35 11.72 30.27
C SER A 332 -8.74 12.17 29.79
N VAL A 333 -9.00 12.03 28.48
CA VAL A 333 -10.31 12.35 27.88
C VAL A 333 -11.40 11.44 28.45
N LEU A 334 -11.14 10.13 28.54
CA LEU A 334 -12.09 9.16 29.12
C LEU A 334 -12.46 9.54 30.57
N ARG A 335 -11.48 9.91 31.38
CA ARG A 335 -11.71 10.34 32.75
C ARG A 335 -12.55 11.62 32.80
N GLY A 336 -12.26 12.60 31.91
CA GLY A 336 -13.04 13.85 31.80
C GLY A 336 -14.50 13.57 31.46
N LEU A 337 -14.75 12.67 30.49
CA LEU A 337 -16.09 12.26 30.09
C LEU A 337 -16.85 11.52 31.21
N GLN A 338 -16.16 10.68 31.98
CA GLN A 338 -16.75 10.00 33.14
C GLN A 338 -17.16 10.96 34.26
N ILE A 339 -16.34 12.00 34.49
CA ILE A 339 -16.68 13.07 35.43
C ILE A 339 -17.91 13.84 34.93
N ALA A 340 -17.94 14.21 33.65
CA ALA A 340 -19.09 14.88 33.03
C ALA A 340 -20.36 14.03 33.12
N LYS A 341 -20.25 12.70 32.91
CA LYS A 341 -21.37 11.77 33.10
C LYS A 341 -21.93 11.83 34.50
N ALA A 342 -21.07 11.70 35.51
CA ALA A 342 -21.50 11.73 36.92
C ALA A 342 -22.17 13.07 37.28
N ASP A 343 -21.75 14.19 36.63
CA ASP A 343 -22.33 15.49 36.87
C ASP A 343 -23.70 15.66 36.22
N ILE A 344 -23.84 15.19 34.96
CA ILE A 344 -25.13 15.16 34.24
C ILE A 344 -26.14 14.28 35.03
N ASP A 345 -25.74 13.08 35.45
CA ASP A 345 -26.60 12.16 36.22
C ASP A 345 -27.08 12.81 37.55
N ARG A 346 -26.18 13.52 38.24
CA ARG A 346 -26.51 14.23 39.48
C ARG A 346 -27.49 15.38 39.22
N GLN A 347 -27.32 16.13 38.14
CA GLN A 347 -28.21 17.25 37.76
C GLN A 347 -29.58 16.70 37.35
N ALA A 348 -29.64 15.65 36.55
CA ALA A 348 -30.88 14.97 36.15
C ALA A 348 -31.67 14.48 37.36
N SER A 349 -31.00 13.76 38.31
CA SER A 349 -31.65 13.23 39.54
C SER A 349 -32.17 14.32 40.44
N LYS A 350 -31.44 15.46 40.59
CA LYS A 350 -31.91 16.64 41.32
C LYS A 350 -33.14 17.25 40.65
N PHE A 351 -33.18 17.29 39.32
CA PHE A 351 -34.33 17.80 38.62
C PHE A 351 -35.54 16.86 38.78
N GLU A 352 -35.38 15.57 38.59
CA GLU A 352 -36.42 14.53 38.80
C GLU A 352 -37.05 14.59 40.20
N SER A 353 -36.20 14.78 41.23
CA SER A 353 -36.66 14.89 42.63
C SER A 353 -37.41 16.19 42.94
N ARG A 354 -37.39 17.18 42.06
CA ARG A 354 -38.11 18.48 42.19
C ARG A 354 -39.47 18.46 41.51
N ILE A 355 -39.71 17.56 40.59
CA ILE A 355 -40.97 17.42 39.85
C ILE A 355 -41.80 16.21 40.31
N SER A 356 -41.26 15.33 41.12
CA SER A 356 -41.99 14.28 41.87
C SER A 356 -42.53 14.83 43.19
#